data_4d176e2fa985741886e298234613c8aa
#
_entry.id   4d176e2fa985741886e298234613c8aa
#
_cell.length_a   1.000
_cell.length_b   1.000
_cell.length_c   1.000
_cell.angle_alpha   90.00
_cell.angle_beta   90.00
_cell.angle_gamma   90.00
#
_symmetry.space_group_name_H-M   'P 1'
#
loop_
_entity.id
_entity.type
_entity.pdbx_description
1 polymer ?
#
loop_
_entity_poly.entity_id
_entity_poly.type
_entity_poly.pdbx_seq_one_letter_code
_entity_poly.pdbx_strand_id
1 'polypeptide(L)'
;MSNIVLKQLKFSNMFSYGENNIINLDISRITQLTAPNGSGKSSIAMIIQEILFNKNVKGIKKTDILNRWVKGKSWNASLTFICDFSDCEITVTRSGAQTKVKFIKDGVDESEHKVLDTYKKISQVVGTDFEVFSQLTYQSSTDLLDFLKATDTNRKKFLINLFNLEKYITIGDKTK
;
A
#
# COMPACT_ATOMS: atom_id res chain seq x y z
N MET A 1 -3.61 -3.56 16.03
CA MET A 1 -3.12 -3.66 14.64
C MET A 1 -3.39 -5.06 14.18
N SER A 2 -3.94 -5.21 12.98
CA SER A 2 -4.16 -6.52 12.39
C SER A 2 -2.83 -7.20 12.08
N ASN A 3 -2.77 -8.52 12.24
CA ASN A 3 -1.59 -9.30 11.87
C ASN A 3 -1.63 -9.58 10.37
N ILE A 4 -0.74 -8.95 9.61
CA ILE A 4 -0.69 -9.06 8.15
C ILE A 4 0.53 -9.86 7.73
N VAL A 5 0.30 -10.92 6.96
CA VAL A 5 1.35 -11.73 6.33
C VAL A 5 1.20 -11.66 4.81
N LEU A 6 2.12 -10.96 4.16
CA LEU A 6 2.14 -10.86 2.70
C LEU A 6 2.57 -12.20 2.11
N LYS A 7 1.80 -12.72 1.13
CA LYS A 7 2.08 -14.00 0.49
C LYS A 7 2.70 -13.86 -0.89
N GLN A 8 2.04 -13.15 -1.77
CA GLN A 8 2.48 -13.04 -3.15
C GLN A 8 2.14 -11.69 -3.74
N LEU A 9 3.08 -11.11 -4.45
CA LEU A 9 2.91 -9.91 -5.26
C LEU A 9 3.04 -10.27 -6.73
N LYS A 10 2.02 -9.97 -7.53
CA LYS A 10 2.04 -10.07 -8.99
C LYS A 10 1.84 -8.68 -9.59
N PHE A 11 2.58 -8.37 -10.64
CA PHE A 11 2.41 -7.08 -11.31
C PHE A 11 2.97 -7.09 -12.73
N SER A 12 2.44 -6.20 -13.55
CA SER A 12 2.85 -6.05 -14.95
C SER A 12 2.86 -4.58 -15.34
N ASN A 13 3.87 -4.19 -16.08
CA ASN A 13 4.00 -2.88 -16.74
C ASN A 13 4.05 -1.71 -15.75
N MET A 14 4.66 -1.89 -14.59
CA MET A 14 4.78 -0.85 -13.56
C MET A 14 6.24 -0.41 -13.39
N PHE A 15 6.46 0.90 -13.36
CA PHE A 15 7.79 1.52 -13.21
C PHE A 15 8.80 1.02 -14.26
N SER A 16 9.88 0.36 -13.83
CA SER A 16 10.89 -0.26 -14.70
C SER A 16 10.62 -1.72 -15.07
N TYR A 17 9.53 -2.29 -14.54
CA TYR A 17 9.19 -3.69 -14.75
C TYR A 17 8.26 -3.88 -15.95
N GLY A 18 8.53 -4.92 -16.74
CA GLY A 18 7.71 -5.37 -17.86
C GLY A 18 6.52 -6.23 -17.40
N GLU A 19 6.18 -7.20 -18.23
CA GLU A 19 5.04 -8.09 -18.00
C GLU A 19 5.36 -9.26 -17.05
N ASN A 20 4.32 -9.76 -16.38
CA ASN A 20 4.31 -11.05 -15.67
C ASN A 20 5.38 -11.19 -14.56
N ASN A 21 5.54 -10.17 -13.73
CA ASN A 21 6.40 -10.27 -12.55
C ASN A 21 5.66 -10.93 -11.40
N ILE A 22 6.30 -11.88 -10.73
CA ILE A 22 5.78 -12.60 -9.56
C ILE A 22 6.85 -12.63 -8.48
N ILE A 23 6.51 -12.21 -7.28
CA ILE A 23 7.37 -12.27 -6.09
C ILE A 23 6.61 -13.01 -4.99
N ASN A 24 7.14 -14.14 -4.54
CA ASN A 24 6.64 -14.84 -3.36
C ASN A 24 7.30 -14.23 -2.12
N LEU A 25 6.47 -13.80 -1.18
CA LEU A 25 6.89 -13.04 0.01
C LEU A 25 6.83 -13.87 1.30
N ASP A 26 6.28 -15.08 1.24
CA ASP A 26 6.07 -15.98 2.38
C ASP A 26 7.09 -17.15 2.46
N ILE A 27 8.09 -17.18 1.58
CA ILE A 27 9.10 -18.26 1.55
C ILE A 27 9.99 -18.24 2.80
N SER A 28 10.27 -17.05 3.33
CA SER A 28 11.07 -16.89 4.54
C SER A 28 10.67 -15.62 5.31
N ARG A 29 11.05 -15.56 6.60
CA ARG A 29 10.79 -14.37 7.45
C ARG A 29 11.54 -13.13 6.97
N ILE A 30 12.65 -13.30 6.27
CA ILE A 30 13.48 -12.21 5.76
C ILE A 30 13.77 -12.49 4.29
N THR A 31 13.44 -11.53 3.43
CA THR A 31 13.75 -11.59 2.00
C THR A 31 14.67 -10.43 1.63
N GLN A 32 15.83 -10.75 1.09
CA GLN A 32 16.77 -9.74 0.60
C GLN A 32 16.67 -9.59 -0.91
N LEU A 33 16.46 -8.35 -1.38
CA LEU A 33 16.46 -7.99 -2.80
C LEU A 33 17.78 -7.32 -3.15
N THR A 34 18.61 -7.99 -3.94
CA THR A 34 19.90 -7.48 -4.42
C THR A 34 19.83 -7.21 -5.90
N ALA A 35 20.24 -6.02 -6.31
CA ALA A 35 20.36 -5.64 -7.71
C ALA A 35 21.15 -4.31 -7.83
N PRO A 36 21.67 -3.94 -8.98
CA PRO A 36 22.34 -2.66 -9.22
C PRO A 36 21.46 -1.46 -8.87
N ASN A 37 22.07 -0.30 -8.64
CA ASN A 37 21.32 0.93 -8.43
C ASN A 37 20.52 1.28 -9.68
N GLY A 38 19.30 1.80 -9.49
CA GLY A 38 18.38 2.12 -10.60
C GLY A 38 17.57 0.93 -11.14
N SER A 39 17.81 -0.31 -10.71
CA SER A 39 17.09 -1.50 -11.20
C SER A 39 15.63 -1.63 -10.74
N GLY A 40 15.13 -0.70 -9.91
CA GLY A 40 13.73 -0.72 -9.49
C GLY A 40 13.46 -1.38 -8.14
N LYS A 41 14.47 -1.71 -7.31
CA LYS A 41 14.27 -2.32 -5.97
C LYS A 41 13.22 -1.58 -5.13
N SER A 42 13.34 -0.27 -5.03
CA SER A 42 12.40 0.58 -4.27
C SER A 42 11.00 0.64 -4.90
N SER A 43 10.85 0.32 -6.18
CA SER A 43 9.55 0.31 -6.85
C SER A 43 8.66 -0.82 -6.34
N ILE A 44 9.23 -1.93 -5.87
CA ILE A 44 8.45 -3.06 -5.32
C ILE A 44 7.64 -2.61 -4.12
N ALA A 45 8.26 -1.89 -3.19
CA ALA A 45 7.55 -1.35 -2.03
C ALA A 45 6.48 -0.31 -2.45
N MET A 46 6.76 0.53 -3.45
CA MET A 46 5.78 1.47 -3.98
C MET A 46 4.60 0.76 -4.66
N ILE A 47 4.83 -0.38 -5.32
CA ILE A 47 3.74 -1.20 -5.91
C ILE A 47 2.82 -1.72 -4.80
N ILE A 48 3.37 -2.21 -3.68
CA ILE A 48 2.57 -2.66 -2.53
C ILE A 48 1.74 -1.48 -1.98
N GLN A 49 2.34 -0.30 -1.83
CA GLN A 49 1.63 0.89 -1.36
C GLN A 49 0.49 1.31 -2.32
N GLU A 50 0.72 1.24 -3.63
CA GLU A 50 -0.30 1.51 -4.64
C GLU A 50 -1.48 0.55 -4.55
N ILE A 51 -1.22 -0.74 -4.32
CA ILE A 51 -2.26 -1.75 -4.16
C ILE A 51 -3.07 -1.51 -2.89
N LEU A 52 -2.41 -1.26 -1.75
CA LEU A 52 -3.07 -1.13 -0.45
C LEU A 52 -3.78 0.21 -0.26
N PHE A 53 -3.20 1.30 -0.75
CA PHE A 53 -3.65 2.66 -0.40
C PHE A 53 -3.92 3.58 -1.59
N ASN A 54 -3.68 3.14 -2.81
CA ASN A 54 -3.75 4.00 -4.01
C ASN A 54 -2.84 5.25 -3.89
N LYS A 55 -1.75 5.13 -3.16
CA LYS A 55 -0.75 6.18 -2.89
C LYS A 55 0.65 5.58 -2.89
N ASN A 56 1.67 6.39 -3.06
CA ASN A 56 3.07 6.00 -2.87
C ASN A 56 3.86 7.12 -2.19
N VAL A 57 4.89 6.76 -1.44
CA VAL A 57 5.71 7.71 -0.63
C VAL A 57 6.42 8.77 -1.48
N LYS A 58 6.72 8.49 -2.75
CA LYS A 58 7.39 9.45 -3.63
C LYS A 58 6.43 10.40 -4.34
N GLY A 59 5.11 10.27 -4.12
CA GLY A 59 4.11 11.11 -4.79
C GLY A 59 4.10 10.98 -6.32
N ILE A 60 4.54 9.83 -6.84
CA ILE A 60 4.59 9.58 -8.29
C ILE A 60 3.18 9.56 -8.84
N LYS A 61 2.93 10.34 -9.88
CA LYS A 61 1.61 10.42 -10.53
C LYS A 61 1.23 9.08 -11.15
N LYS A 62 -0.07 8.78 -11.17
CA LYS A 62 -0.60 7.52 -11.72
C LYS A 62 -0.23 7.28 -13.18
N THR A 63 -0.05 8.34 -13.95
CA THR A 63 0.43 8.28 -15.34
C THR A 63 1.88 7.83 -15.46
N ASP A 64 2.70 8.11 -14.44
CA ASP A 64 4.15 7.86 -14.44
C ASP A 64 4.49 6.49 -13.82
N ILE A 65 3.48 5.79 -13.26
CA ILE A 65 3.62 4.41 -12.78
C ILE A 65 3.73 3.43 -13.94
N LEU A 66 3.05 3.72 -15.06
CA LEU A 66 3.14 2.87 -16.25
C LEU A 66 4.58 2.85 -16.78
N ASN A 67 5.07 1.67 -17.08
CA ASN A 67 6.38 1.51 -17.70
C ASN A 67 6.42 2.22 -19.07
N ARG A 68 7.34 3.15 -19.23
CA ARG A 68 7.48 3.99 -20.44
C ARG A 68 7.89 3.21 -21.70
N TRP A 69 8.47 2.03 -21.54
CA TRP A 69 8.97 1.20 -22.61
C TRP A 69 7.95 0.19 -23.13
N VAL A 70 6.80 0.09 -22.48
CA VAL A 70 5.72 -0.81 -22.88
C VAL A 70 4.79 -0.10 -23.86
N LYS A 71 4.45 -0.78 -24.96
CA LYS A 71 3.54 -0.24 -25.99
C LYS A 71 2.08 -0.13 -25.52
N GLY A 72 1.70 -0.85 -24.45
CA GLY A 72 0.36 -0.82 -23.85
C GLY A 72 0.13 0.44 -23.02
N LYS A 73 -1.16 0.77 -22.78
CA LYS A 73 -1.56 1.88 -21.90
C LYS A 73 -2.13 1.38 -20.56
N SER A 74 -1.81 0.15 -20.17
CA SER A 74 -2.35 -0.48 -18.98
C SER A 74 -1.27 -1.14 -18.14
N TRP A 75 -1.47 -1.08 -16.83
CA TRP A 75 -0.72 -1.86 -15.86
C TRP A 75 -1.69 -2.57 -14.91
N ASN A 76 -1.25 -3.64 -14.32
CA ASN A 76 -2.00 -4.34 -13.28
C ASN A 76 -1.06 -4.78 -12.16
N ALA A 77 -1.63 -4.92 -10.98
CA ALA A 77 -0.95 -5.46 -9.82
C ALA A 77 -1.95 -6.19 -8.92
N SER A 78 -1.53 -7.29 -8.31
CA SER A 78 -2.30 -7.97 -7.27
C SER A 78 -1.40 -8.36 -6.09
N LEU A 79 -1.98 -8.28 -4.90
CA LEU A 79 -1.35 -8.65 -3.65
C LEU A 79 -2.24 -9.64 -2.93
N THR A 80 -1.69 -10.83 -2.65
CA THR A 80 -2.32 -11.84 -1.80
C THR A 80 -1.67 -11.81 -0.43
N PHE A 81 -2.48 -11.76 0.62
CA PHE A 81 -2.01 -11.69 2.01
C PHE A 81 -3.02 -12.31 2.96
N ILE A 82 -2.57 -12.70 4.14
CA ILE A 82 -3.44 -13.08 5.26
C ILE A 82 -3.57 -11.89 6.19
N CYS A 83 -4.78 -11.61 6.63
CA CYS A 83 -5.08 -10.61 7.65
C CYS A 83 -5.93 -11.23 8.76
N ASP A 84 -5.36 -11.37 9.96
CA ASP A 84 -6.04 -11.94 11.14
C ASP A 84 -6.78 -13.28 10.83
N PHE A 85 -6.15 -14.21 10.13
CA PHE A 85 -6.67 -15.52 9.68
C PHE A 85 -7.56 -15.49 8.43
N SER A 86 -7.89 -14.34 7.86
CA SER A 86 -8.64 -14.23 6.60
C SER A 86 -7.70 -14.15 5.40
N ASP A 87 -7.99 -14.92 4.36
CA ASP A 87 -7.28 -14.82 3.08
C ASP A 87 -7.80 -13.63 2.28
N CYS A 88 -6.90 -12.71 1.95
CA CYS A 88 -7.22 -11.48 1.25
C CYS A 88 -6.46 -11.39 -0.08
N GLU A 89 -7.15 -10.92 -1.12
CA GLU A 89 -6.54 -10.58 -2.40
C GLU A 89 -7.04 -9.22 -2.88
N ILE A 90 -6.12 -8.35 -3.24
CA ILE A 90 -6.43 -7.05 -3.86
C ILE A 90 -5.84 -7.06 -5.25
N THR A 91 -6.66 -6.77 -6.26
CA THR A 91 -6.21 -6.59 -7.64
C THR A 91 -6.54 -5.19 -8.10
N VAL A 92 -5.53 -4.48 -8.59
CA VAL A 92 -5.66 -3.14 -9.16
C VAL A 92 -5.29 -3.21 -10.64
N THR A 93 -6.16 -2.71 -11.49
CA THR A 93 -5.90 -2.58 -12.93
C THR A 93 -6.13 -1.14 -13.34
N ARG A 94 -5.19 -0.59 -14.10
CA ARG A 94 -5.32 0.74 -14.68
C ARG A 94 -5.16 0.69 -16.19
N SER A 95 -6.11 1.29 -16.89
CA SER A 95 -6.06 1.48 -18.34
C SER A 95 -6.36 2.95 -18.66
N GLY A 96 -5.36 3.66 -19.15
CA GLY A 96 -5.44 5.10 -19.37
C GLY A 96 -5.75 5.86 -18.06
N ALA A 97 -6.88 6.56 -18.01
CA ALA A 97 -7.34 7.30 -16.83
C ALA A 97 -8.19 6.43 -15.86
N GLN A 98 -8.67 5.27 -16.30
CA GLN A 98 -9.57 4.44 -15.49
C GLN A 98 -8.79 3.51 -14.60
N THR A 99 -9.16 3.48 -13.32
CA THR A 99 -8.65 2.51 -12.32
C THR A 99 -9.81 1.63 -11.87
N LYS A 100 -9.58 0.31 -11.85
CA LYS A 100 -10.48 -0.68 -11.27
C LYS A 100 -9.77 -1.37 -10.12
N VAL A 101 -10.47 -1.56 -9.03
CA VAL A 101 -9.97 -2.26 -7.84
C VAL A 101 -10.92 -3.37 -7.51
N LYS A 102 -10.38 -4.56 -7.30
CA LYS A 102 -11.11 -5.72 -6.82
C LYS A 102 -10.53 -6.13 -5.48
N PHE A 103 -11.38 -6.38 -4.50
CA PHE A 103 -11.01 -6.84 -3.18
C PHE A 103 -11.79 -8.11 -2.85
N ILE A 104 -11.08 -9.21 -2.65
CA ILE A 104 -11.63 -10.51 -2.28
C ILE A 104 -11.17 -10.82 -0.87
N LYS A 105 -12.10 -11.22 0.00
CA LYS A 105 -11.83 -11.70 1.35
C LYS A 105 -12.49 -13.05 1.54
N ASP A 106 -11.73 -14.06 1.93
CA ASP A 106 -12.19 -15.45 2.12
C ASP A 106 -13.01 -15.99 0.93
N GLY A 107 -12.58 -15.64 -0.30
CA GLY A 107 -13.24 -16.01 -1.55
C GLY A 107 -14.46 -15.18 -1.92
N VAL A 108 -14.89 -14.23 -1.08
CA VAL A 108 -16.03 -13.34 -1.35
C VAL A 108 -15.55 -12.02 -1.91
N ASP A 109 -16.18 -11.54 -2.98
CA ASP A 109 -15.91 -10.23 -3.56
C ASP A 109 -16.55 -9.14 -2.69
N GLU A 110 -15.72 -8.37 -2.01
CA GLU A 110 -16.10 -7.25 -1.15
C GLU A 110 -15.88 -5.88 -1.81
N SER A 111 -15.67 -5.86 -3.14
CA SER A 111 -15.47 -4.62 -3.88
C SER A 111 -16.72 -3.75 -3.87
N GLU A 112 -16.54 -2.44 -3.78
CA GLU A 112 -17.61 -1.46 -3.89
C GLU A 112 -17.69 -0.88 -5.32
N HIS A 113 -18.83 -0.29 -5.66
CA HIS A 113 -19.01 0.37 -6.96
C HIS A 113 -18.01 1.51 -7.19
N LYS A 114 -17.62 2.20 -6.13
CA LYS A 114 -16.63 3.27 -6.21
C LYS A 114 -15.26 2.80 -5.69
N VAL A 115 -14.23 3.09 -6.45
CA VAL A 115 -12.84 2.77 -6.10
C VAL A 115 -12.47 3.29 -4.70
N LEU A 116 -12.90 4.51 -4.36
CA LEU A 116 -12.61 5.11 -3.06
C LEU A 116 -13.25 4.34 -1.89
N ASP A 117 -14.44 3.82 -2.08
CA ASP A 117 -15.14 3.08 -1.02
C ASP A 117 -14.53 1.67 -0.86
N THR A 118 -14.09 1.03 -1.95
CA THR A 118 -13.27 -0.19 -1.87
C THR A 118 -11.98 0.05 -1.07
N TYR A 119 -11.26 1.15 -1.31
CA TYR A 119 -10.05 1.47 -0.54
C TYR A 119 -10.32 1.75 0.94
N LYS A 120 -11.48 2.32 1.29
CA LYS A 120 -11.88 2.48 2.70
C LYS A 120 -12.04 1.11 3.38
N LYS A 121 -12.70 0.15 2.71
CA LYS A 121 -12.81 -1.23 3.22
C LYS A 121 -11.44 -1.89 3.38
N ILE A 122 -10.58 -1.78 2.37
CA ILE A 122 -9.21 -2.29 2.46
C ILE A 122 -8.48 -1.70 3.66
N SER A 123 -8.54 -0.38 3.87
CA SER A 123 -7.91 0.28 5.02
C SER A 123 -8.47 -0.19 6.35
N GLN A 124 -9.77 -0.48 6.45
CA GLN A 124 -10.40 -1.04 7.64
C GLN A 124 -9.88 -2.46 7.94
N VAL A 125 -9.74 -3.30 6.92
CA VAL A 125 -9.20 -4.66 7.06
C VAL A 125 -7.71 -4.62 7.42
N VAL A 126 -6.93 -3.81 6.74
CA VAL A 126 -5.49 -3.62 7.00
C VAL A 126 -5.25 -3.00 8.39
N GLY A 127 -6.22 -2.24 8.91
CA GLY A 127 -6.17 -1.66 10.25
C GLY A 127 -5.14 -0.54 10.42
N THR A 128 -4.68 0.04 9.31
CA THR A 128 -3.73 1.16 9.30
C THR A 128 -3.99 2.06 8.10
N ASP A 129 -3.63 3.33 8.21
CA ASP A 129 -3.65 4.27 7.12
C ASP A 129 -2.29 4.33 6.37
N PHE A 130 -2.25 5.06 5.26
CA PHE A 130 -1.05 5.21 4.46
C PHE A 130 0.09 5.89 5.22
N GLU A 131 -0.21 6.86 6.06
CA GLU A 131 0.81 7.64 6.79
C GLU A 131 1.51 6.77 7.83
N VAL A 132 0.73 6.02 8.61
CA VAL A 132 1.28 5.07 9.59
C VAL A 132 2.03 3.94 8.90
N PHE A 133 1.46 3.36 7.83
CA PHE A 133 2.12 2.29 7.07
C PHE A 133 3.45 2.75 6.50
N SER A 134 3.51 3.92 5.88
CA SER A 134 4.73 4.42 5.25
C SER A 134 5.84 4.73 6.25
N GLN A 135 5.49 5.14 7.47
CA GLN A 135 6.48 5.46 8.51
C GLN A 135 6.94 4.24 9.31
N LEU A 136 6.08 3.24 9.52
CA LEU A 136 6.42 2.08 10.34
C LEU A 136 6.86 0.86 9.52
N THR A 137 6.21 0.64 8.38
CA THR A 137 6.42 -0.58 7.60
C THR A 137 7.38 -0.37 6.44
N TYR A 138 7.35 0.80 5.82
CA TYR A 138 8.29 1.18 4.77
C TYR A 138 9.32 2.16 5.32
N GLN A 139 10.45 1.65 5.76
CA GLN A 139 11.58 2.49 6.19
C GLN A 139 12.55 2.69 5.02
N SER A 140 12.54 3.87 4.43
CA SER A 140 13.64 4.29 3.56
C SER A 140 14.76 4.92 4.41
N SER A 141 15.96 4.96 3.86
CA SER A 141 17.11 5.60 4.53
C SER A 141 16.89 7.10 4.84
N THR A 142 15.92 7.74 4.18
CA THR A 142 15.56 9.14 4.38
C THR A 142 14.37 9.33 5.33
N ASP A 143 13.42 8.41 5.36
CA ASP A 143 12.13 8.58 6.05
C ASP A 143 12.23 8.39 7.58
N LEU A 144 13.24 7.65 8.05
CA LEU A 144 13.49 7.53 9.50
C LEU A 144 13.74 8.90 10.16
N LEU A 145 14.28 9.84 9.41
CA LEU A 145 14.54 11.21 9.86
C LEU A 145 13.29 12.09 9.83
N ASP A 146 12.26 11.73 9.07
CA ASP A 146 11.09 12.60 8.88
C ASP A 146 10.25 12.71 10.15
N PHE A 147 10.07 11.62 10.92
CA PHE A 147 9.43 11.69 12.23
C PHE A 147 10.24 12.55 13.21
N LEU A 148 11.57 12.40 13.23
CA LEU A 148 12.43 13.18 14.13
C LEU A 148 12.49 14.66 13.77
N LYS A 149 12.38 14.99 12.48
CA LYS A 149 12.35 16.37 11.96
C LYS A 149 10.96 16.99 11.93
N ALA A 150 9.90 16.19 12.10
CA ALA A 150 8.54 16.67 12.08
C ALA A 150 8.27 17.69 13.21
N THR A 151 7.36 18.63 12.94
CA THR A 151 6.86 19.53 13.97
C THR A 151 6.10 18.77 15.05
N ASP A 152 6.03 19.31 16.27
CA ASP A 152 5.32 18.67 17.39
C ASP A 152 3.86 18.36 17.06
N THR A 153 3.20 19.22 16.30
CA THR A 153 1.82 19.00 15.81
C THR A 153 1.74 17.76 14.92
N ASN A 154 2.69 17.56 14.02
CA ASN A 154 2.71 16.41 13.12
C ASN A 154 3.08 15.13 13.85
N ARG A 155 4.04 15.17 14.80
CA ARG A 155 4.35 14.04 15.69
C ARG A 155 3.14 13.61 16.51
N LYS A 156 2.40 14.59 17.09
CA LYS A 156 1.18 14.34 17.85
C LYS A 156 0.12 13.66 16.98
N LYS A 157 -0.16 14.17 15.78
CA LYS A 157 -1.09 13.54 14.83
C LYS A 157 -0.69 12.12 14.50
N PHE A 158 0.59 11.88 14.19
CA PHE A 158 1.10 10.55 13.93
C PHE A 158 0.86 9.59 15.10
N LEU A 159 1.18 9.99 16.34
CA LEU A 159 0.95 9.16 17.53
C LEU A 159 -0.54 8.89 17.77
N ILE A 160 -1.41 9.89 17.54
CA ILE A 160 -2.86 9.72 17.63
C ILE A 160 -3.34 8.64 16.64
N ASN A 161 -2.91 8.71 15.40
CA ASN A 161 -3.27 7.73 14.37
C ASN A 161 -2.67 6.35 14.68
N LEU A 162 -1.40 6.31 15.07
CA LEU A 162 -0.70 5.07 15.42
C LEU A 162 -1.40 4.28 16.53
N PHE A 163 -1.85 4.97 17.58
CA PHE A 163 -2.51 4.36 18.72
C PHE A 163 -4.04 4.35 18.61
N ASN A 164 -4.62 4.76 17.46
CA ASN A 164 -6.06 4.86 17.23
C ASN A 164 -6.78 5.68 18.34
N LEU A 165 -6.17 6.80 18.73
CA LEU A 165 -6.67 7.66 19.82
C LEU A 165 -7.71 8.68 19.37
N GLU A 166 -8.09 8.74 18.10
CA GLU A 166 -9.06 9.70 17.54
C GLU A 166 -10.41 9.66 18.28
N LYS A 167 -10.85 8.45 18.67
CA LYS A 167 -12.08 8.29 19.46
C LYS A 167 -12.06 9.03 20.80
N TYR A 168 -10.91 9.08 21.46
CA TYR A 168 -10.77 9.78 22.74
C TYR A 168 -10.76 11.30 22.57
N ILE A 169 -10.20 11.80 21.46
CA ILE A 169 -10.25 13.21 21.11
C ILE A 169 -11.70 13.63 20.84
N THR A 170 -12.42 12.83 20.05
CA THR A 170 -13.82 13.09 19.73
C THR A 170 -14.71 13.09 21.00
N ILE A 171 -14.42 12.22 21.97
CA ILE A 171 -15.12 12.21 23.26
C ILE A 171 -14.79 13.47 24.04
N GLY A 172 -13.50 13.84 24.13
CA GLY A 172 -13.07 15.05 24.84
C GLY A 172 -13.65 16.35 24.28
N ASP A 173 -13.84 16.42 22.95
CA ASP A 173 -14.46 17.60 22.32
C ASP A 173 -15.98 17.66 22.49
N LYS A 174 -16.64 16.52 22.72
CA LYS A 174 -18.09 16.47 23.05
C LYS A 174 -18.41 16.77 24.54
N THR A 175 -17.41 16.72 25.40
CA THR A 175 -17.56 16.94 26.83
C THR A 175 -17.18 18.38 27.28
N LYS A 176 -16.74 19.21 26.35
CA LYS A 176 -16.55 20.65 26.51
C LYS A 176 -17.81 21.41 26.10
#